data_ada3ac503c1aacd7a2adf962a5589411
#
_entry.id   ada3ac503c1aacd7a2adf962a5589411
#
_cell.length_a   1.000
_cell.length_b   1.000
_cell.length_c   1.000
_cell.angle_alpha   90.00
_cell.angle_beta   90.00
_cell.angle_gamma   90.00
#
_symmetry.space_group_name_H-M   'P 1'
#
loop_
_entity.id
_entity.type
_entity.pdbx_description
1 polymer ?
#
loop_
_entity_poly.entity_id
_entity_poly.type
_entity_poly.pdbx_seq_one_letter_code
_entity_poly.pdbx_strand_id
1 'polypeptide(L)'
;VYAGGFLMAIGHFMMAFESMFFPALLFLILGNGLFKPNLVSQVGNLYKPEDARKDRAYMIYYMGVNLGALMSPLVCGTLGQKYGWHYGFGAAGVGMLVGLAVYHFGRKSLPADLVEQREAHRVNNTVAVHEPITKQDYTRIAALVFLCIVNVAFWAVYEQQGNTLQLWADSKIDWNVMGFLVPSTWYQSLNPVFILLLTPVITRFWLHQSKKNSEPTSVSKMGIGCLLLGVSFLVMYGCVDIIGAGKGSLWWLVGTVLILTAGELYLSPVGLSFVSKLSPLKLVSMLMGMWFMSSFFGNILAGYLGTFYETMGQKSFFMMLATVSLVAAVVFFVVNLPLKKLMHKDTDLEAPLVKS
;
A
#
# COMPACT_ATOMS: atom_id res chain seq x y z
N VAL A 1 -17.67 3.22 -11.73
CA VAL A 1 -17.07 4.43 -11.15
C VAL A 1 -18.14 5.31 -10.50
N TYR A 2 -19.19 5.75 -11.23
CA TYR A 2 -20.22 6.64 -10.65
C TYR A 2 -20.90 6.08 -9.41
N ALA A 3 -21.41 4.85 -9.47
CA ALA A 3 -22.08 4.23 -8.32
C ALA A 3 -21.15 4.17 -7.10
N GLY A 4 -19.87 3.76 -7.30
CA GLY A 4 -18.87 3.74 -6.24
C GLY A 4 -18.59 5.13 -5.68
N GLY A 5 -18.40 6.12 -6.55
CA GLY A 5 -18.16 7.50 -6.13
C GLY A 5 -19.31 8.13 -5.36
N PHE A 6 -20.57 7.89 -5.79
CA PHE A 6 -21.73 8.36 -5.05
C PHE A 6 -21.88 7.68 -3.68
N LEU A 7 -21.65 6.36 -3.60
CA LEU A 7 -21.65 5.66 -2.32
C LEU A 7 -20.58 6.21 -1.37
N MET A 8 -19.38 6.48 -1.88
CA MET A 8 -18.32 7.08 -1.07
C MET A 8 -18.68 8.51 -0.62
N ALA A 9 -19.26 9.34 -1.50
CA ALA A 9 -19.68 10.68 -1.13
C ALA A 9 -20.75 10.64 -0.03
N ILE A 10 -21.78 9.77 -0.18
CA ILE A 10 -22.81 9.56 0.85
C ILE A 10 -22.16 9.11 2.15
N GLY A 11 -21.24 8.11 2.10
CA GLY A 11 -20.51 7.63 3.28
C GLY A 11 -19.76 8.74 4.01
N HIS A 12 -19.04 9.59 3.28
CA HIS A 12 -18.33 10.72 3.89
C HIS A 12 -19.27 11.73 4.56
N PHE A 13 -20.41 12.06 3.94
CA PHE A 13 -21.39 12.94 4.57
C PHE A 13 -22.07 12.29 5.78
N MET A 14 -22.34 10.97 5.73
CA MET A 14 -22.87 10.23 6.88
C MET A 14 -21.90 10.23 8.06
N MET A 15 -20.58 10.15 7.82
CA MET A 15 -19.56 10.24 8.89
C MET A 15 -19.58 11.59 9.63
N ALA A 16 -20.19 12.64 9.07
CA ALA A 16 -20.40 13.90 9.78
C ALA A 16 -21.40 13.78 10.95
N PHE A 17 -22.15 12.66 11.03
CA PHE A 17 -23.09 12.39 12.10
C PHE A 17 -22.65 11.18 12.89
N GLU A 18 -22.41 11.33 14.20
CA GLU A 18 -21.89 10.27 15.07
C GLU A 18 -22.73 8.98 15.02
N SER A 19 -24.07 9.13 15.04
CA SER A 19 -25.02 7.99 14.96
C SER A 19 -24.94 7.20 13.67
N MET A 20 -24.42 7.78 12.60
CA MET A 20 -24.30 7.18 11.26
C MET A 20 -22.89 6.66 10.96
N PHE A 21 -21.97 6.72 11.92
CA PHE A 21 -20.57 6.35 11.70
C PHE A 21 -20.39 4.93 11.15
N PHE A 22 -20.99 3.91 11.80
CA PHE A 22 -20.87 2.52 11.33
C PHE A 22 -21.56 2.27 9.99
N PRO A 23 -22.81 2.72 9.76
CA PRO A 23 -23.39 2.65 8.41
C PRO A 23 -22.55 3.35 7.34
N ALA A 24 -21.95 4.50 7.66
CA ALA A 24 -21.07 5.23 6.75
C ALA A 24 -19.88 4.39 6.28
N LEU A 25 -19.26 3.64 7.19
CA LEU A 25 -18.16 2.73 6.86
C LEU A 25 -18.57 1.68 5.82
N LEU A 26 -19.78 1.14 5.92
CA LEU A 26 -20.32 0.20 4.93
C LEU A 26 -20.43 0.85 3.54
N PHE A 27 -20.96 2.08 3.48
CA PHE A 27 -21.04 2.83 2.22
C PHE A 27 -19.64 3.10 1.63
N LEU A 28 -18.64 3.42 2.47
CA LEU A 28 -17.25 3.62 2.03
C LEU A 28 -16.62 2.32 1.51
N ILE A 29 -16.85 1.20 2.18
CA ILE A 29 -16.32 -0.11 1.75
C ILE A 29 -16.90 -0.50 0.39
N LEU A 30 -18.23 -0.46 0.23
CA LEU A 30 -18.90 -0.79 -1.01
C LEU A 30 -18.51 0.19 -2.12
N GLY A 31 -18.46 1.49 -1.78
CA GLY A 31 -18.10 2.55 -2.72
C GLY A 31 -16.67 2.40 -3.23
N ASN A 32 -15.70 2.16 -2.33
CA ASN A 32 -14.29 1.97 -2.71
C ASN A 32 -14.09 0.71 -3.56
N GLY A 33 -14.77 -0.39 -3.22
CA GLY A 33 -14.75 -1.62 -4.02
C GLY A 33 -15.25 -1.44 -5.45
N LEU A 34 -16.27 -0.59 -5.66
CA LEU A 34 -16.80 -0.27 -6.98
C LEU A 34 -15.99 0.84 -7.70
N PHE A 35 -15.31 1.71 -6.97
CA PHE A 35 -14.62 2.88 -7.55
C PHE A 35 -13.19 2.55 -7.99
N LYS A 36 -12.35 2.13 -7.03
CA LYS A 36 -10.91 1.99 -7.22
C LYS A 36 -10.50 1.00 -8.33
N PRO A 37 -10.99 -0.26 -8.37
CA PRO A 37 -10.60 -1.21 -9.40
C PRO A 37 -11.04 -0.77 -10.80
N ASN A 38 -12.23 -0.18 -10.92
CA ASN A 38 -12.77 0.27 -12.20
C ASN A 38 -11.99 1.47 -12.76
N LEU A 39 -11.56 2.40 -11.90
CA LEU A 39 -10.76 3.55 -12.32
C LEU A 39 -9.39 3.10 -12.85
N VAL A 40 -8.70 2.20 -12.13
CA VAL A 40 -7.42 1.62 -12.55
C VAL A 40 -7.55 0.88 -13.88
N SER A 41 -8.63 0.10 -14.05
CA SER A 41 -8.92 -0.61 -15.29
C SER A 41 -9.14 0.34 -16.47
N GLN A 42 -9.84 1.46 -16.25
CA GLN A 42 -10.05 2.47 -17.30
C GLN A 42 -8.74 3.13 -17.74
N VAL A 43 -7.83 3.44 -16.82
CA VAL A 43 -6.48 3.93 -17.16
C VAL A 43 -5.74 2.92 -18.04
N GLY A 44 -5.81 1.63 -17.70
CA GLY A 44 -5.21 0.56 -18.50
C GLY A 44 -5.78 0.41 -19.91
N ASN A 45 -7.08 0.69 -20.06
CA ASN A 45 -7.79 0.59 -21.35
C ASN A 45 -7.56 1.78 -22.30
N LEU A 46 -6.94 2.87 -21.81
CA LEU A 46 -6.56 4.03 -22.67
C LEU A 46 -5.47 3.69 -23.67
N TYR A 47 -4.69 2.64 -23.42
CA TYR A 47 -3.52 2.28 -24.20
C TYR A 47 -3.53 0.80 -24.57
N LYS A 48 -3.00 0.49 -25.77
CA LYS A 48 -2.77 -0.90 -26.19
C LYS A 48 -1.75 -1.59 -25.25
N PRO A 49 -1.76 -2.92 -25.14
CA PRO A 49 -0.83 -3.65 -24.25
C PRO A 49 0.65 -3.34 -24.49
N GLU A 50 1.06 -3.13 -25.75
CA GLU A 50 2.45 -2.90 -26.14
C GLU A 50 2.84 -1.40 -26.13
N ASP A 51 1.92 -0.49 -25.80
CA ASP A 51 2.18 0.95 -25.82
C ASP A 51 2.98 1.37 -24.58
N ALA A 52 4.22 1.82 -24.78
CA ALA A 52 5.10 2.30 -23.70
C ALA A 52 4.53 3.51 -22.91
N ARG A 53 3.51 4.20 -23.44
CA ARG A 53 2.82 5.29 -22.74
C ARG A 53 1.92 4.76 -21.61
N LYS A 54 1.53 3.49 -21.63
CA LYS A 54 0.70 2.85 -20.61
C LYS A 54 1.36 2.93 -19.24
N ASP A 55 2.66 2.64 -19.15
CA ASP A 55 3.41 2.72 -17.89
C ASP A 55 3.44 4.15 -17.35
N ARG A 56 3.59 5.14 -18.23
CA ARG A 56 3.56 6.55 -17.84
C ARG A 56 2.18 6.97 -17.33
N ALA A 57 1.10 6.47 -17.93
CA ALA A 57 -0.26 6.76 -17.48
C ALA A 57 -0.52 6.21 -16.07
N TYR A 58 -0.09 4.98 -15.78
CA TYR A 58 -0.15 4.43 -14.43
C TYR A 58 0.72 5.20 -13.43
N MET A 59 1.88 5.67 -13.86
CA MET A 59 2.74 6.52 -13.01
C MET A 59 2.05 7.84 -12.66
N ILE A 60 1.41 8.52 -13.64
CA ILE A 60 0.64 9.75 -13.41
C ILE A 60 -0.53 9.47 -12.48
N TYR A 61 -1.25 8.37 -12.69
CA TYR A 61 -2.33 7.95 -11.80
C TYR A 61 -1.83 7.75 -10.35
N TYR A 62 -0.73 7.04 -10.17
CA TYR A 62 -0.12 6.82 -8.86
C TYR A 62 0.34 8.12 -8.20
N MET A 63 0.92 9.05 -8.96
CA MET A 63 1.25 10.39 -8.47
C MET A 63 0.00 11.15 -8.02
N GLY A 64 -1.11 11.06 -8.75
CA GLY A 64 -2.39 11.66 -8.37
C GLY A 64 -2.94 11.10 -7.06
N VAL A 65 -2.85 9.77 -6.86
CA VAL A 65 -3.25 9.12 -5.59
C VAL A 65 -2.41 9.65 -4.42
N ASN A 66 -1.09 9.72 -4.60
CA ASN A 66 -0.19 10.23 -3.54
C ASN A 66 -0.39 11.73 -3.27
N LEU A 67 -0.70 12.53 -4.31
CA LEU A 67 -1.05 13.94 -4.11
C LEU A 67 -2.36 14.08 -3.31
N GLY A 68 -3.36 13.24 -3.58
CA GLY A 68 -4.58 13.16 -2.78
C GLY A 68 -4.31 12.76 -1.33
N ALA A 69 -3.47 11.76 -1.12
CA ALA A 69 -3.05 11.31 0.22
C ALA A 69 -2.26 12.40 0.98
N LEU A 70 -1.46 13.20 0.28
CA LEU A 70 -0.78 14.36 0.84
C LEU A 70 -1.77 15.45 1.27
N MET A 71 -2.74 15.78 0.40
CA MET A 71 -3.66 16.90 0.63
C MET A 71 -4.74 16.59 1.67
N SER A 72 -5.16 15.33 1.79
CA SER A 72 -6.26 14.94 2.67
C SER A 72 -6.02 15.27 4.15
N PRO A 73 -4.89 14.92 4.79
CA PRO A 73 -4.61 15.32 6.18
C PRO A 73 -4.46 16.84 6.35
N LEU A 74 -3.90 17.51 5.33
CA LEU A 74 -3.73 18.97 5.37
C LEU A 74 -5.07 19.72 5.34
N VAL A 75 -6.03 19.26 4.56
CA VAL A 75 -7.34 19.92 4.42
C VAL A 75 -8.34 19.35 5.43
N CYS A 76 -8.68 18.05 5.28
CA CYS A 76 -9.71 17.42 6.11
C CYS A 76 -9.28 17.29 7.56
N GLY A 77 -7.98 16.97 7.80
CA GLY A 77 -7.42 16.88 9.13
C GLY A 77 -7.40 18.22 9.84
N THR A 78 -7.01 19.30 9.16
CA THR A 78 -7.03 20.65 9.74
C THR A 78 -8.46 21.10 10.09
N LEU A 79 -9.41 20.88 9.18
CA LEU A 79 -10.82 21.20 9.45
C LEU A 79 -11.34 20.37 10.63
N GLY A 80 -11.03 19.07 10.66
CA GLY A 80 -11.44 18.17 11.74
C GLY A 80 -10.91 18.61 13.11
N GLN A 81 -9.63 18.94 13.21
CA GLN A 81 -9.00 19.31 14.48
C GLN A 81 -9.35 20.74 14.95
N LYS A 82 -9.50 21.70 14.03
CA LYS A 82 -9.76 23.10 14.40
C LYS A 82 -11.24 23.42 14.54
N TYR A 83 -12.11 22.81 13.75
CA TYR A 83 -13.52 23.17 13.67
C TYR A 83 -14.47 22.00 14.02
N GLY A 84 -13.95 20.79 14.12
CA GLY A 84 -14.70 19.57 14.43
C GLY A 84 -14.70 18.56 13.28
N TRP A 85 -14.71 17.27 13.64
CA TRP A 85 -14.56 16.17 12.68
C TRP A 85 -15.66 16.10 11.61
N HIS A 86 -16.87 16.59 11.92
CA HIS A 86 -17.97 16.70 10.96
C HIS A 86 -17.62 17.59 9.75
N TYR A 87 -16.84 18.69 9.97
CA TYR A 87 -16.33 19.51 8.86
C TYR A 87 -15.23 18.80 8.06
N GLY A 88 -14.36 18.05 8.72
CA GLY A 88 -13.33 17.25 8.06
C GLY A 88 -13.92 16.19 7.13
N PHE A 89 -14.88 15.42 7.61
CA PHE A 89 -15.58 14.40 6.81
C PHE A 89 -16.46 15.02 5.73
N GLY A 90 -17.13 16.13 6.03
CA GLY A 90 -17.91 16.89 5.03
C GLY A 90 -17.03 17.39 3.88
N ALA A 91 -15.82 17.89 4.18
CA ALA A 91 -14.85 18.32 3.17
C ALA A 91 -14.41 17.14 2.28
N ALA A 92 -14.20 15.95 2.85
CA ALA A 92 -13.91 14.74 2.07
C ALA A 92 -15.07 14.37 1.13
N GLY A 93 -16.33 14.50 1.61
CA GLY A 93 -17.52 14.31 0.78
C GLY A 93 -17.60 15.30 -0.38
N VAL A 94 -17.34 16.59 -0.13
CA VAL A 94 -17.26 17.61 -1.18
C VAL A 94 -16.14 17.29 -2.16
N GLY A 95 -14.95 16.90 -1.67
CA GLY A 95 -13.84 16.47 -2.52
C GLY A 95 -14.22 15.30 -3.43
N MET A 96 -15.00 14.34 -2.93
CA MET A 96 -15.50 13.22 -3.72
C MET A 96 -16.47 13.67 -4.81
N LEU A 97 -17.36 14.63 -4.52
CA LEU A 97 -18.27 15.21 -5.52
C LEU A 97 -17.50 15.99 -6.60
N VAL A 98 -16.47 16.75 -6.21
CA VAL A 98 -15.57 17.41 -7.17
C VAL A 98 -14.86 16.37 -8.05
N GLY A 99 -14.34 15.28 -7.46
CA GLY A 99 -13.75 14.18 -8.21
C GLY A 99 -14.72 13.55 -9.22
N LEU A 100 -15.98 13.33 -8.81
CA LEU A 100 -17.05 12.85 -9.70
C LEU A 100 -17.38 13.84 -10.82
N ALA A 101 -17.40 15.13 -10.54
CA ALA A 101 -17.61 16.18 -11.56
C ALA A 101 -16.45 16.17 -12.58
N VAL A 102 -15.19 16.14 -12.11
CA VAL A 102 -14.02 16.01 -13.00
C VAL A 102 -14.11 14.75 -13.86
N TYR A 103 -14.49 13.62 -13.25
CA TYR A 103 -14.71 12.38 -13.99
C TYR A 103 -15.82 12.51 -15.03
N HIS A 104 -16.93 13.15 -14.66
CA HIS A 104 -18.07 13.36 -15.57
C HIS A 104 -17.68 14.15 -16.82
N PHE A 105 -16.99 15.28 -16.64
CA PHE A 105 -16.55 16.11 -17.76
C PHE A 105 -15.41 15.45 -18.55
N GLY A 106 -14.49 14.74 -17.88
CA GLY A 106 -13.39 14.01 -18.50
C GLY A 106 -13.80 12.71 -19.21
N ARG A 107 -15.00 12.19 -18.93
CA ARG A 107 -15.49 10.91 -19.50
C ARG A 107 -15.50 10.90 -21.03
N LYS A 108 -15.69 12.05 -21.67
CA LYS A 108 -15.69 12.17 -23.14
C LYS A 108 -14.37 11.76 -23.78
N SER A 109 -13.27 11.82 -23.03
CA SER A 109 -11.92 11.42 -23.46
C SER A 109 -11.58 9.96 -23.13
N LEU A 110 -12.46 9.23 -22.42
CA LEU A 110 -12.29 7.83 -22.12
C LEU A 110 -12.88 6.97 -23.26
N PRO A 111 -12.24 5.81 -23.57
CA PRO A 111 -12.81 4.88 -24.52
C PRO A 111 -14.19 4.40 -24.06
N ALA A 112 -15.06 4.10 -25.02
CA ALA A 112 -16.37 3.50 -24.74
C ALA A 112 -16.18 2.20 -23.93
N ASP A 113 -17.15 1.91 -23.06
CA ASP A 113 -17.09 0.71 -22.24
C ASP A 113 -17.24 -0.54 -23.16
N LEU A 114 -16.15 -1.30 -23.25
CA LEU A 114 -16.00 -2.40 -24.19
C LEU A 114 -16.63 -3.69 -23.61
N VAL A 115 -17.80 -3.62 -22.99
CA VAL A 115 -18.50 -4.81 -22.44
C VAL A 115 -18.66 -5.86 -23.51
N GLU A 116 -19.08 -5.47 -24.71
CA GLU A 116 -19.26 -6.39 -25.86
C GLU A 116 -17.93 -7.01 -26.32
N GLN A 117 -16.82 -6.25 -26.33
CA GLN A 117 -15.51 -6.79 -26.65
C GLN A 117 -14.96 -7.70 -25.56
N ARG A 118 -15.29 -7.44 -24.30
CA ARG A 118 -14.94 -8.34 -23.19
C ARG A 118 -15.71 -9.64 -23.26
N GLU A 119 -16.96 -9.61 -23.66
CA GLU A 119 -17.74 -10.83 -23.89
C GLU A 119 -17.24 -11.62 -25.09
N ALA A 120 -16.91 -10.97 -26.20
CA ALA A 120 -16.29 -11.61 -27.34
C ALA A 120 -14.91 -12.21 -27.02
N HIS A 121 -14.08 -11.52 -26.24
CA HIS A 121 -12.80 -12.06 -25.72
C HIS A 121 -13.03 -13.20 -24.71
N ARG A 122 -14.06 -13.18 -23.90
CA ARG A 122 -14.42 -14.29 -23.03
C ARG A 122 -14.84 -15.52 -23.84
N VAL A 123 -15.67 -15.33 -24.83
CA VAL A 123 -16.12 -16.42 -25.72
C VAL A 123 -14.95 -17.00 -26.52
N ASN A 124 -14.05 -16.16 -27.04
CA ASN A 124 -12.87 -16.63 -27.76
C ASN A 124 -11.79 -17.25 -26.85
N ASN A 125 -11.66 -16.80 -25.59
CA ASN A 125 -10.73 -17.40 -24.62
C ASN A 125 -11.26 -18.69 -23.98
N THR A 126 -12.52 -19.06 -24.16
CA THR A 126 -13.03 -20.39 -23.78
C THR A 126 -12.44 -21.53 -24.64
N VAL A 127 -11.77 -21.17 -25.73
CA VAL A 127 -10.98 -22.15 -26.56
C VAL A 127 -9.49 -22.14 -26.18
N ALA A 128 -9.03 -21.32 -25.24
CA ALA A 128 -7.67 -21.40 -24.73
C ALA A 128 -7.48 -22.75 -24.03
N VAL A 129 -6.70 -23.60 -24.66
CA VAL A 129 -6.28 -24.93 -24.24
C VAL A 129 -6.07 -24.96 -22.72
N HIS A 130 -6.83 -25.82 -22.05
CA HIS A 130 -6.65 -26.12 -20.62
C HIS A 130 -5.39 -26.97 -20.46
N GLU A 131 -4.21 -26.34 -20.59
CA GLU A 131 -3.01 -27.06 -20.14
C GLU A 131 -3.16 -27.31 -18.63
N PRO A 132 -2.96 -28.50 -18.14
CA PRO A 132 -3.09 -28.83 -16.73
C PRO A 132 -2.07 -28.02 -15.90
N ILE A 133 -2.45 -27.68 -14.66
CA ILE A 133 -1.53 -27.07 -13.69
C ILE A 133 -0.42 -28.09 -13.41
N THR A 134 0.84 -27.70 -13.59
CA THR A 134 1.99 -28.56 -13.37
C THR A 134 2.36 -28.66 -11.89
N LYS A 135 3.15 -29.67 -11.50
CA LYS A 135 3.71 -29.74 -10.13
C LYS A 135 4.54 -28.51 -9.77
N GLN A 136 5.19 -27.91 -10.76
CA GLN A 136 5.98 -26.71 -10.59
C GLN A 136 5.09 -25.49 -10.29
N ASP A 137 3.94 -25.38 -10.95
CA ASP A 137 2.96 -24.32 -10.69
C ASP A 137 2.42 -24.40 -9.24
N TYR A 138 2.14 -25.60 -8.73
CA TYR A 138 1.76 -25.79 -7.34
C TYR A 138 2.84 -25.28 -6.37
N THR A 139 4.11 -25.52 -6.68
CA THR A 139 5.23 -25.04 -5.85
C THR A 139 5.32 -23.51 -5.86
N ARG A 140 5.13 -22.89 -7.04
CA ARG A 140 5.09 -21.43 -7.19
C ARG A 140 3.91 -20.82 -6.43
N ILE A 141 2.72 -21.42 -6.55
CA ILE A 141 1.53 -20.98 -5.82
C ILE A 141 1.75 -21.09 -4.32
N ALA A 142 2.26 -22.21 -3.82
CA ALA A 142 2.54 -22.40 -2.40
C ALA A 142 3.55 -21.36 -1.86
N ALA A 143 4.59 -21.07 -2.64
CA ALA A 143 5.55 -20.02 -2.30
C ALA A 143 4.90 -18.63 -2.23
N LEU A 144 4.03 -18.29 -3.19
CA LEU A 144 3.31 -17.02 -3.20
C LEU A 144 2.32 -16.91 -2.04
N VAL A 145 1.56 -17.98 -1.74
CA VAL A 145 0.67 -18.04 -0.56
C VAL A 145 1.45 -17.78 0.72
N PHE A 146 2.60 -18.45 0.88
CA PHE A 146 3.46 -18.26 2.04
C PHE A 146 3.95 -16.79 2.16
N LEU A 147 4.41 -16.19 1.06
CA LEU A 147 4.84 -14.80 1.05
C LEU A 147 3.69 -13.84 1.36
N CYS A 148 2.47 -14.12 0.90
CA CYS A 148 1.28 -13.35 1.27
C CYS A 148 1.00 -13.41 2.77
N ILE A 149 1.18 -14.58 3.41
CA ILE A 149 1.00 -14.72 4.87
C ILE A 149 2.03 -13.86 5.61
N VAL A 150 3.30 -13.89 5.20
CA VAL A 150 4.35 -13.03 5.81
C VAL A 150 4.07 -11.54 5.56
N ASN A 151 3.53 -11.20 4.38
CA ASN A 151 3.15 -9.84 4.03
C ASN A 151 2.00 -9.29 4.91
N VAL A 152 1.11 -10.16 5.44
CA VAL A 152 0.10 -9.76 6.44
C VAL A 152 0.76 -9.14 7.67
N ALA A 153 1.87 -9.72 8.16
CA ALA A 153 2.60 -9.18 9.30
C ALA A 153 3.18 -7.79 9.01
N PHE A 154 3.71 -7.57 7.79
CA PHE A 154 4.18 -6.24 7.38
C PHE A 154 3.05 -5.21 7.45
N TRP A 155 1.91 -5.47 6.81
CA TRP A 155 0.79 -4.53 6.77
C TRP A 155 0.20 -4.30 8.17
N ALA A 156 0.12 -5.33 9.02
CA ALA A 156 -0.36 -5.20 10.39
C ALA A 156 0.48 -4.23 11.24
N VAL A 157 1.79 -4.21 11.01
CA VAL A 157 2.71 -3.28 11.68
C VAL A 157 2.69 -1.91 10.99
N TYR A 158 2.70 -1.87 9.65
CA TYR A 158 2.71 -0.64 8.86
C TYR A 158 1.49 0.25 9.15
N GLU A 159 0.31 -0.33 9.21
CA GLU A 159 -0.96 0.39 9.43
C GLU A 159 -1.06 1.00 10.84
N GLN A 160 -0.14 0.66 11.76
CA GLN A 160 -0.05 1.35 13.06
C GLN A 160 0.33 2.83 12.91
N GLN A 161 0.87 3.24 11.76
CA GLN A 161 1.12 4.64 11.45
C GLN A 161 -0.16 5.48 11.55
N GLY A 162 -1.27 5.01 10.97
CA GLY A 162 -2.57 5.69 11.00
C GLY A 162 -3.40 5.39 12.24
N ASN A 163 -2.96 4.49 13.10
CA ASN A 163 -3.68 4.03 14.29
C ASN A 163 -2.94 4.45 15.57
N THR A 164 -2.23 3.55 16.20
CA THR A 164 -1.62 3.75 17.53
C THR A 164 -0.50 4.78 17.53
N LEU A 165 0.27 4.89 16.44
CA LEU A 165 1.29 5.92 16.32
C LEU A 165 0.68 7.33 16.26
N GLN A 166 -0.50 7.49 15.61
CA GLN A 166 -1.24 8.76 15.63
C GLN A 166 -1.69 9.12 17.05
N LEU A 167 -2.28 8.16 17.77
CA LEU A 167 -2.74 8.37 19.16
C LEU A 167 -1.57 8.74 20.09
N TRP A 168 -0.43 8.05 19.92
CA TRP A 168 0.78 8.37 20.67
C TRP A 168 1.29 9.77 20.33
N ALA A 169 1.34 10.11 19.05
CA ALA A 169 1.81 11.41 18.58
C ALA A 169 0.95 12.57 19.11
N ASP A 170 -0.37 12.42 19.10
CA ASP A 170 -1.30 13.42 19.64
C ASP A 170 -1.00 13.76 21.10
N SER A 171 -0.67 12.75 21.91
CA SER A 171 -0.47 12.90 23.34
C SER A 171 0.97 13.28 23.74
N LYS A 172 1.96 12.84 22.97
CA LYS A 172 3.38 12.83 23.37
C LYS A 172 4.29 13.75 22.56
N ILE A 173 3.84 14.29 21.44
CA ILE A 173 4.65 15.22 20.63
C ILE A 173 4.30 16.68 20.97
N ASP A 174 5.33 17.52 20.97
CA ASP A 174 5.14 18.97 20.96
C ASP A 174 4.88 19.43 19.53
N TRP A 175 3.63 19.84 19.31
CA TRP A 175 3.16 20.32 18.00
C TRP A 175 3.40 21.81 17.79
N ASN A 176 4.02 22.51 18.76
CA ASN A 176 4.38 23.90 18.60
C ASN A 176 5.73 24.02 17.86
N VAL A 177 5.67 24.42 16.60
CA VAL A 177 6.86 24.65 15.78
C VAL A 177 7.00 26.15 15.53
N MET A 178 8.00 26.77 16.15
CA MET A 178 8.29 28.22 16.02
C MET A 178 7.07 29.11 16.31
N GLY A 179 6.23 28.77 17.30
CA GLY A 179 5.03 29.51 17.65
C GLY A 179 3.78 29.17 16.84
N PHE A 180 3.90 28.30 15.84
CA PHE A 180 2.75 27.80 15.09
C PHE A 180 2.34 26.43 15.61
N LEU A 181 1.07 26.27 15.99
CA LEU A 181 0.50 24.99 16.40
C LEU A 181 0.15 24.16 15.17
N VAL A 182 0.99 23.17 14.86
CA VAL A 182 0.80 22.25 13.73
C VAL A 182 -0.30 21.26 14.08
N PRO A 183 -1.34 21.07 13.25
CA PRO A 183 -2.30 19.98 13.41
C PRO A 183 -1.60 18.63 13.38
N SER A 184 -1.86 17.77 14.38
CA SER A 184 -1.17 16.47 14.49
C SER A 184 -1.42 15.55 13.29
N THR A 185 -2.58 15.66 12.64
CA THR A 185 -2.90 14.92 11.42
C THR A 185 -1.94 15.18 10.25
N TRP A 186 -1.25 16.33 10.25
CA TRP A 186 -0.32 16.69 9.16
C TRP A 186 0.85 15.71 9.04
N TYR A 187 1.24 15.01 10.12
CA TYR A 187 2.33 14.06 10.02
C TYR A 187 2.02 12.90 9.06
N GLN A 188 0.75 12.56 8.87
CA GLN A 188 0.35 11.53 7.91
C GLN A 188 0.64 11.94 6.45
N SER A 189 0.76 13.24 6.18
CA SER A 189 1.21 13.75 4.89
C SER A 189 2.71 13.50 4.62
N LEU A 190 3.51 13.17 5.64
CA LEU A 190 4.93 12.87 5.48
C LEU A 190 5.17 11.62 4.62
N ASN A 191 4.34 10.59 4.77
CA ASN A 191 4.50 9.36 3.99
C ASN A 191 4.40 9.63 2.48
N PRO A 192 3.34 10.22 1.89
CA PRO A 192 3.31 10.53 0.47
C PRO A 192 4.40 11.51 0.02
N VAL A 193 4.84 12.45 0.87
CA VAL A 193 6.00 13.30 0.57
C VAL A 193 7.25 12.44 0.42
N PHE A 194 7.51 11.56 1.37
CA PHE A 194 8.69 10.69 1.32
C PHE A 194 8.61 9.66 0.19
N ILE A 195 7.43 9.16 -0.18
CA ILE A 195 7.27 8.34 -1.39
C ILE A 195 7.80 9.10 -2.61
N LEU A 196 7.37 10.34 -2.82
CA LEU A 196 7.79 11.16 -3.96
C LEU A 196 9.29 11.47 -3.95
N LEU A 197 9.86 11.72 -2.78
CA LEU A 197 11.29 12.04 -2.63
C LEU A 197 12.20 10.79 -2.70
N LEU A 198 11.81 9.71 -2.04
CA LEU A 198 12.64 8.51 -1.94
C LEU A 198 12.57 7.61 -3.17
N THR A 199 11.46 7.60 -3.90
CA THR A 199 11.31 6.75 -5.10
C THR A 199 12.43 6.95 -6.11
N PRO A 200 12.77 8.18 -6.56
CA PRO A 200 13.87 8.38 -7.50
C PRO A 200 15.23 8.03 -6.89
N VAL A 201 15.42 8.24 -5.60
CA VAL A 201 16.69 7.91 -4.91
C VAL A 201 16.89 6.39 -4.86
N ILE A 202 15.88 5.66 -4.38
CA ILE A 202 15.92 4.19 -4.27
C ILE A 202 16.05 3.55 -5.65
N THR A 203 15.32 4.05 -6.65
CA THR A 203 15.40 3.54 -8.02
C THR A 203 16.82 3.73 -8.61
N ARG A 204 17.44 4.90 -8.42
CA ARG A 204 18.81 5.14 -8.86
C ARG A 204 19.80 4.24 -8.11
N PHE A 205 19.59 4.02 -6.82
CA PHE A 205 20.41 3.13 -6.01
C PHE A 205 20.34 1.68 -6.52
N TRP A 206 19.14 1.16 -6.81
CA TRP A 206 18.98 -0.18 -7.40
C TRP A 206 19.61 -0.30 -8.78
N LEU A 207 19.44 0.72 -9.64
CA LEU A 207 20.10 0.75 -10.95
C LEU A 207 21.63 0.71 -10.84
N HIS A 208 22.20 1.41 -9.84
CA HIS A 208 23.62 1.36 -9.60
C HIS A 208 24.07 -0.02 -9.11
N GLN A 209 23.31 -0.67 -8.24
CA GLN A 209 23.58 -2.03 -7.78
C GLN A 209 23.44 -3.04 -8.93
N SER A 210 22.43 -2.89 -9.80
CA SER A 210 22.20 -3.74 -10.96
C SER A 210 23.40 -3.69 -11.93
N LYS A 211 23.94 -2.50 -12.20
CA LYS A 211 25.15 -2.33 -13.02
C LYS A 211 26.38 -3.04 -12.45
N LYS A 212 26.41 -3.24 -11.12
CA LYS A 212 27.49 -3.95 -10.42
C LYS A 212 27.18 -5.43 -10.16
N ASN A 213 26.10 -5.97 -10.71
CA ASN A 213 25.59 -7.32 -10.44
C ASN A 213 25.43 -7.63 -8.92
N SER A 214 25.15 -6.60 -8.11
CA SER A 214 24.99 -6.69 -6.66
C SER A 214 23.58 -6.33 -6.19
N GLU A 215 22.64 -6.24 -7.10
CA GLU A 215 21.22 -5.93 -6.78
C GLU A 215 20.61 -7.08 -5.99
N PRO A 216 19.99 -6.82 -4.81
CA PRO A 216 19.30 -7.86 -4.05
C PRO A 216 18.11 -8.46 -4.83
N THR A 217 17.83 -9.72 -4.61
CA THR A 217 16.63 -10.37 -5.16
C THR A 217 15.35 -9.68 -4.68
N SER A 218 14.24 -9.86 -5.38
CA SER A 218 12.94 -9.30 -4.98
C SER A 218 12.57 -9.71 -3.55
N VAL A 219 12.78 -10.98 -3.18
CA VAL A 219 12.49 -11.48 -1.82
C VAL A 219 13.42 -10.84 -0.78
N SER A 220 14.71 -10.66 -1.10
CA SER A 220 15.63 -9.93 -0.21
C SER A 220 15.24 -8.47 -0.03
N LYS A 221 14.76 -7.80 -1.09
CA LYS A 221 14.26 -6.42 -0.99
C LYS A 221 13.06 -6.36 -0.06
N MET A 222 12.11 -7.31 -0.16
CA MET A 222 10.97 -7.40 0.76
C MET A 222 11.42 -7.61 2.21
N GLY A 223 12.44 -8.45 2.44
CA GLY A 223 13.07 -8.62 3.74
C GLY A 223 13.70 -7.33 4.29
N ILE A 224 14.40 -6.56 3.43
CA ILE A 224 14.91 -5.22 3.78
C ILE A 224 13.76 -4.28 4.13
N GLY A 225 12.63 -4.35 3.41
CA GLY A 225 11.43 -3.57 3.72
C GLY A 225 10.91 -3.83 5.14
N CYS A 226 10.78 -5.11 5.52
CA CYS A 226 10.40 -5.50 6.89
C CYS A 226 11.45 -5.09 7.92
N LEU A 227 12.74 -5.20 7.60
CA LEU A 227 13.82 -4.76 8.49
C LEU A 227 13.72 -3.25 8.78
N LEU A 228 13.56 -2.43 7.74
CA LEU A 228 13.41 -0.99 7.89
C LEU A 228 12.16 -0.63 8.70
N LEU A 229 11.04 -1.32 8.48
CA LEU A 229 9.84 -1.15 9.28
C LEU A 229 10.09 -1.50 10.74
N GLY A 230 10.78 -2.59 11.04
CA GLY A 230 11.17 -2.95 12.40
C GLY A 230 12.07 -1.90 13.05
N VAL A 231 13.07 -1.39 12.31
CA VAL A 231 13.95 -0.31 12.77
C VAL A 231 13.17 0.98 13.07
N SER A 232 12.17 1.33 12.27
CA SER A 232 11.34 2.51 12.52
C SER A 232 10.63 2.45 13.89
N PHE A 233 10.13 1.27 14.28
CA PHE A 233 9.53 1.07 15.60
C PHE A 233 10.55 0.91 16.73
N LEU A 234 11.79 0.48 16.46
CA LEU A 234 12.87 0.58 17.44
C LEU A 234 13.26 2.06 17.71
N VAL A 235 13.20 2.92 16.70
CA VAL A 235 13.37 4.37 16.90
C VAL A 235 12.27 4.90 17.83
N MET A 236 11.01 4.46 17.65
CA MET A 236 9.92 4.84 18.54
C MET A 236 10.09 4.27 19.96
N TYR A 237 10.56 3.03 20.09
CA TYR A 237 10.89 2.45 21.38
C TYR A 237 11.94 3.30 22.15
N GLY A 238 13.01 3.71 21.46
CA GLY A 238 14.04 4.60 22.05
C GLY A 238 13.50 6.00 22.34
N CYS A 239 12.62 6.52 21.47
CA CYS A 239 11.97 7.80 21.67
C CYS A 239 11.14 7.84 22.97
N VAL A 240 10.33 6.81 23.24
CA VAL A 240 9.53 6.70 24.46
C VAL A 240 10.43 6.73 25.71
N ASP A 241 11.57 6.07 25.63
CA ASP A 241 12.54 6.02 26.74
C ASP A 241 13.17 7.40 27.03
N ILE A 242 13.57 8.10 25.96
CA ILE A 242 14.22 9.41 26.06
C ILE A 242 13.24 10.50 26.53
N ILE A 243 11.99 10.49 26.03
CA ILE A 243 10.98 11.51 26.35
C ILE A 243 10.41 11.30 27.76
N GLY A 244 10.26 10.06 28.22
CA GLY A 244 9.69 9.73 29.53
C GLY A 244 8.28 10.31 29.70
N ALA A 245 8.12 11.14 30.73
CA ALA A 245 6.85 11.83 31.03
C ALA A 245 6.64 13.12 30.22
N GLY A 246 7.67 13.60 29.53
CA GLY A 246 7.63 14.86 28.79
C GLY A 246 6.98 14.76 27.41
N LYS A 247 7.17 15.81 26.59
CA LYS A 247 6.82 15.85 25.18
C LYS A 247 8.06 15.75 24.31
N GLY A 248 7.96 15.00 23.21
CA GLY A 248 9.03 14.82 22.25
C GLY A 248 8.97 15.81 21.10
N SER A 249 10.10 15.99 20.44
CA SER A 249 10.19 16.77 19.21
C SER A 249 9.52 16.06 18.04
N LEU A 250 8.90 16.82 17.14
CA LEU A 250 8.32 16.35 15.88
C LEU A 250 9.32 15.55 15.01
N TRP A 251 10.61 15.83 15.14
CA TRP A 251 11.66 15.14 14.37
C TRP A 251 11.72 13.63 14.62
N TRP A 252 11.26 13.15 15.76
CA TRP A 252 11.12 11.71 16.01
C TRP A 252 10.13 11.05 15.04
N LEU A 253 8.98 11.70 14.80
CA LEU A 253 7.99 11.24 13.82
C LEU A 253 8.53 11.34 12.39
N VAL A 254 9.19 12.45 12.06
CA VAL A 254 9.80 12.65 10.72
C VAL A 254 10.79 11.53 10.41
N GLY A 255 11.69 11.22 11.34
CA GLY A 255 12.66 10.12 11.19
C GLY A 255 11.99 8.75 11.10
N THR A 256 11.01 8.49 11.95
CA THR A 256 10.25 7.22 11.95
C THR A 256 9.52 7.02 10.63
N VAL A 257 8.76 8.01 10.15
CA VAL A 257 8.01 7.91 8.89
C VAL A 257 8.94 7.83 7.70
N LEU A 258 10.09 8.50 7.71
CA LEU A 258 11.10 8.37 6.65
C LEU A 258 11.58 6.92 6.49
N ILE A 259 11.95 6.27 7.61
CA ILE A 259 12.43 4.88 7.62
C ILE A 259 11.30 3.91 7.23
N LEU A 260 10.12 4.11 7.79
CA LEU A 260 8.92 3.33 7.51
C LEU A 260 8.55 3.39 6.03
N THR A 261 8.55 4.60 5.42
CA THR A 261 8.27 4.80 3.99
C THR A 261 9.34 4.17 3.11
N ALA A 262 10.62 4.25 3.51
CA ALA A 262 11.67 3.51 2.80
C ALA A 262 11.38 2.00 2.82
N GLY A 263 10.95 1.45 3.97
CA GLY A 263 10.54 0.05 4.10
C GLY A 263 9.38 -0.31 3.18
N GLU A 264 8.37 0.53 3.08
CA GLU A 264 7.24 0.37 2.17
C GLU A 264 7.67 0.29 0.70
N LEU A 265 8.55 1.19 0.27
CA LEU A 265 9.06 1.23 -1.11
C LEU A 265 9.89 -0.01 -1.46
N TYR A 266 10.55 -0.64 -0.49
CA TYR A 266 11.27 -1.89 -0.67
C TYR A 266 10.35 -3.11 -0.72
N LEU A 267 9.14 -3.05 -0.17
CA LEU A 267 8.22 -4.19 -0.12
C LEU A 267 7.08 -4.07 -1.14
N SER A 268 6.34 -2.97 -1.15
CA SER A 268 5.06 -2.88 -1.85
C SER A 268 5.18 -3.01 -3.36
N PRO A 269 5.95 -2.17 -4.09
CA PRO A 269 6.08 -2.29 -5.54
C PRO A 269 6.85 -3.55 -5.97
N VAL A 270 7.83 -3.97 -5.15
CA VAL A 270 8.65 -5.15 -5.42
C VAL A 270 7.83 -6.43 -5.30
N GLY A 271 7.00 -6.54 -4.25
CA GLY A 271 6.11 -7.67 -4.04
C GLY A 271 5.09 -7.82 -5.17
N LEU A 272 4.49 -6.72 -5.59
CA LEU A 272 3.54 -6.70 -6.71
C LEU A 272 4.18 -7.22 -8.01
N SER A 273 5.38 -6.73 -8.33
CA SER A 273 6.16 -7.17 -9.49
C SER A 273 6.54 -8.66 -9.37
N PHE A 274 6.95 -9.11 -8.18
CA PHE A 274 7.33 -10.50 -7.93
C PHE A 274 6.16 -11.46 -8.12
N VAL A 275 4.99 -11.14 -7.56
CA VAL A 275 3.77 -11.94 -7.75
C VAL A 275 3.41 -12.05 -9.23
N SER A 276 3.46 -10.94 -9.97
CA SER A 276 3.18 -10.93 -11.41
C SER A 276 4.13 -11.84 -12.21
N LYS A 277 5.42 -11.84 -11.85
CA LYS A 277 6.45 -12.65 -12.55
C LYS A 277 6.42 -14.12 -12.20
N LEU A 278 6.12 -14.47 -10.95
CA LEU A 278 6.14 -15.87 -10.49
C LEU A 278 4.82 -16.58 -10.76
N SER A 279 3.73 -15.85 -10.95
CA SER A 279 2.40 -16.43 -11.16
C SER A 279 2.30 -17.14 -12.50
N PRO A 280 1.76 -18.38 -12.56
CA PRO A 280 1.36 -18.98 -13.80
C PRO A 280 0.39 -18.07 -14.56
N LEU A 281 0.54 -17.92 -15.89
CA LEU A 281 -0.24 -16.97 -16.71
C LEU A 281 -1.75 -17.08 -16.50
N LYS A 282 -2.26 -18.29 -16.28
CA LYS A 282 -3.68 -18.57 -16.03
C LYS A 282 -4.20 -18.03 -14.69
N LEU A 283 -3.33 -17.91 -13.70
CA LEU A 283 -3.67 -17.60 -12.32
C LEU A 283 -3.19 -16.22 -11.86
N VAL A 284 -2.54 -15.44 -12.73
CA VAL A 284 -1.97 -14.12 -12.39
C VAL A 284 -3.00 -13.21 -11.70
N SER A 285 -4.20 -13.08 -12.28
CA SER A 285 -5.23 -12.22 -11.70
C SER A 285 -5.70 -12.69 -10.32
N MET A 286 -5.82 -14.01 -10.13
CA MET A 286 -6.22 -14.59 -8.85
C MET A 286 -5.14 -14.39 -7.79
N LEU A 287 -3.87 -14.64 -8.13
CA LEU A 287 -2.73 -14.51 -7.23
C LEU A 287 -2.43 -13.04 -6.89
N MET A 288 -2.66 -12.13 -7.85
CA MET A 288 -2.64 -10.69 -7.59
C MET A 288 -3.76 -10.26 -6.63
N GLY A 289 -4.96 -10.80 -6.80
CA GLY A 289 -6.06 -10.60 -5.84
C GLY A 289 -5.70 -11.09 -4.44
N MET A 290 -5.08 -12.27 -4.34
CA MET A 290 -4.58 -12.81 -3.07
C MET A 290 -3.49 -11.91 -2.44
N TRP A 291 -2.60 -11.33 -3.24
CA TRP A 291 -1.62 -10.35 -2.75
C TRP A 291 -2.32 -9.14 -2.10
N PHE A 292 -3.35 -8.59 -2.73
CA PHE A 292 -4.12 -7.50 -2.14
C PHE A 292 -4.92 -7.94 -0.89
N MET A 293 -5.36 -9.20 -0.83
CA MET A 293 -5.99 -9.74 0.39
C MET A 293 -5.04 -9.76 1.58
N SER A 294 -3.71 -9.83 1.38
CA SER A 294 -2.77 -9.73 2.49
C SER A 294 -2.84 -8.36 3.20
N SER A 295 -3.08 -7.27 2.46
CA SER A 295 -3.33 -5.96 3.07
C SER A 295 -4.65 -5.94 3.84
N PHE A 296 -5.72 -6.58 3.35
CA PHE A 296 -6.99 -6.70 4.06
C PHE A 296 -6.82 -7.41 5.42
N PHE A 297 -6.19 -8.57 5.43
CA PHE A 297 -5.90 -9.29 6.68
C PHE A 297 -4.92 -8.52 7.57
N GLY A 298 -3.95 -7.82 6.96
CA GLY A 298 -3.04 -6.94 7.67
C GLY A 298 -3.78 -5.83 8.42
N ASN A 299 -4.76 -5.18 7.78
CA ASN A 299 -5.57 -4.14 8.41
C ASN A 299 -6.43 -4.68 9.58
N ILE A 300 -7.03 -5.88 9.42
CA ILE A 300 -7.75 -6.53 10.52
C ILE A 300 -6.80 -6.81 11.70
N LEU A 301 -5.63 -7.38 11.41
CA LEU A 301 -4.63 -7.67 12.43
C LEU A 301 -4.07 -6.39 13.05
N ALA A 302 -3.92 -5.29 12.28
CA ALA A 302 -3.53 -3.99 12.81
C ALA A 302 -4.52 -3.48 13.85
N GLY A 303 -5.82 -3.56 13.57
CA GLY A 303 -6.87 -3.23 14.53
C GLY A 303 -6.78 -4.07 15.80
N TYR A 304 -6.59 -5.38 15.65
CA TYR A 304 -6.43 -6.30 16.81
C TYR A 304 -5.14 -5.98 17.60
N LEU A 305 -4.00 -5.80 16.96
CA LEU A 305 -2.77 -5.41 17.63
C LEU A 305 -2.93 -4.07 18.38
N GLY A 306 -3.67 -3.12 17.80
CA GLY A 306 -3.93 -1.83 18.41
C GLY A 306 -4.62 -1.94 19.79
N THR A 307 -5.40 -2.99 20.06
CA THR A 307 -6.04 -3.21 21.38
C THR A 307 -5.04 -3.42 22.50
N PHE A 308 -3.81 -3.87 22.18
CA PHE A 308 -2.76 -4.07 23.18
C PHE A 308 -2.05 -2.78 23.57
N TYR A 309 -2.24 -1.68 22.85
CA TYR A 309 -1.54 -0.42 23.08
C TYR A 309 -1.75 0.13 24.49
N GLU A 310 -2.97 0.12 24.99
CA GLU A 310 -3.29 0.61 26.34
C GLU A 310 -2.87 -0.38 27.44
N THR A 311 -2.97 -1.69 27.16
CA THR A 311 -2.74 -2.75 28.17
C THR A 311 -1.25 -3.06 28.38
N MET A 312 -0.43 -3.02 27.32
CA MET A 312 1.00 -3.34 27.39
C MET A 312 1.89 -2.13 27.75
N GLY A 313 1.37 -0.91 27.62
CA GLY A 313 2.15 0.31 27.69
C GLY A 313 2.96 0.58 26.42
N GLN A 314 3.22 1.86 26.19
CA GLN A 314 3.75 2.38 24.92
C GLN A 314 5.08 1.75 24.50
N LYS A 315 6.02 1.61 25.44
CA LYS A 315 7.37 1.06 25.19
C LYS A 315 7.30 -0.41 24.78
N SER A 316 6.59 -1.24 25.53
CA SER A 316 6.43 -2.67 25.22
C SER A 316 5.68 -2.88 23.91
N PHE A 317 4.70 -2.04 23.61
CA PHE A 317 3.93 -2.09 22.38
C PHE A 317 4.82 -1.82 21.15
N PHE A 318 5.63 -0.76 21.16
CA PHE A 318 6.53 -0.49 20.03
C PHE A 318 7.62 -1.57 19.89
N MET A 319 8.10 -2.15 20.98
CA MET A 319 9.00 -3.30 20.92
C MET A 319 8.32 -4.52 20.29
N MET A 320 7.06 -4.80 20.61
CA MET A 320 6.28 -5.87 19.98
C MET A 320 6.17 -5.66 18.47
N LEU A 321 5.82 -4.45 18.02
CA LEU A 321 5.72 -4.13 16.59
C LEU A 321 7.06 -4.30 15.88
N ALA A 322 8.15 -3.81 16.50
CA ALA A 322 9.50 -4.01 15.98
C ALA A 322 9.84 -5.49 15.85
N THR A 323 9.55 -6.28 16.88
CA THR A 323 9.83 -7.73 16.90
C THR A 323 9.06 -8.46 15.80
N VAL A 324 7.76 -8.19 15.64
CA VAL A 324 6.93 -8.81 14.58
C VAL A 324 7.53 -8.52 13.21
N SER A 325 7.92 -7.26 12.95
CA SER A 325 8.49 -6.87 11.67
C SER A 325 9.88 -7.45 11.43
N LEU A 326 10.74 -7.50 12.46
CA LEU A 326 12.07 -8.11 12.37
C LEU A 326 12.01 -9.62 12.15
N VAL A 327 11.07 -10.32 12.80
CA VAL A 327 10.81 -11.75 12.56
C VAL A 327 10.37 -11.96 11.10
N ALA A 328 9.45 -11.14 10.58
CA ALA A 328 9.06 -11.19 9.18
C ALA A 328 10.25 -10.96 8.24
N ALA A 329 11.16 -10.04 8.57
CA ALA A 329 12.39 -9.81 7.79
C ALA A 329 13.29 -11.06 7.77
N VAL A 330 13.50 -11.69 8.91
CA VAL A 330 14.28 -12.95 9.00
C VAL A 330 13.66 -14.04 8.16
N VAL A 331 12.33 -14.19 8.22
CA VAL A 331 11.60 -15.17 7.40
C VAL A 331 11.82 -14.93 5.91
N PHE A 332 11.72 -13.67 5.42
CA PHE A 332 12.01 -13.33 4.02
C PHE A 332 13.45 -13.69 3.63
N PHE A 333 14.44 -13.42 4.47
CA PHE A 333 15.84 -13.74 4.18
C PHE A 333 16.09 -15.24 4.15
N VAL A 334 15.50 -16.02 5.06
CA VAL A 334 15.64 -17.48 5.11
C VAL A 334 15.00 -18.12 3.86
N VAL A 335 13.80 -17.68 3.49
CA VAL A 335 13.06 -18.23 2.35
C VAL A 335 13.63 -17.76 0.99
N ASN A 336 14.42 -16.70 0.97
CA ASN A 336 15.04 -16.20 -0.26
C ASN A 336 15.93 -17.25 -0.95
N LEU A 337 16.68 -18.06 -0.22
CA LEU A 337 17.58 -19.07 -0.77
C LEU A 337 16.83 -20.17 -1.56
N PRO A 338 15.81 -20.85 -1.00
CA PRO A 338 15.05 -21.83 -1.73
C PRO A 338 14.26 -21.23 -2.91
N LEU A 339 13.72 -20.02 -2.78
CA LEU A 339 12.99 -19.36 -3.85
C LEU A 339 13.89 -18.95 -5.02
N LYS A 340 15.12 -18.51 -4.74
CA LYS A 340 16.12 -18.24 -5.77
C LYS A 340 16.43 -19.50 -6.60
N LYS A 341 16.57 -20.66 -5.97
CA LYS A 341 16.80 -21.94 -6.68
C LYS A 341 15.60 -22.32 -7.54
N LEU A 342 14.38 -22.04 -7.10
CA LEU A 342 13.16 -22.32 -7.85
C LEU A 342 13.08 -21.48 -9.13
N MET A 343 13.49 -20.21 -9.06
CA MET A 343 13.48 -19.27 -10.20
C MET A 343 14.59 -19.56 -11.21
N HIS A 344 15.80 -19.93 -10.78
CA HIS A 344 16.90 -20.24 -11.69
C HIS A 344 16.66 -21.53 -12.51
N LYS A 345 15.91 -22.47 -11.96
CA LYS A 345 15.54 -23.70 -12.68
C LYS A 345 14.64 -23.44 -13.90
N ASP A 346 13.95 -22.31 -13.93
CA ASP A 346 13.08 -21.89 -15.03
C ASP A 346 13.85 -21.21 -16.16
N THR A 347 14.88 -20.42 -15.85
CA THR A 347 15.73 -19.78 -16.86
C THR A 347 16.59 -20.80 -17.63
N ASP A 348 16.95 -21.90 -17.01
CA ASP A 348 17.70 -22.97 -17.68
C ASP A 348 16.84 -23.84 -18.63
N LEU A 349 15.48 -23.80 -18.45
CA LEU A 349 14.53 -24.50 -19.31
C LEU A 349 14.05 -23.65 -20.51
N GLU A 350 14.20 -22.33 -20.43
CA GLU A 350 13.85 -21.38 -21.51
C GLU A 350 15.04 -20.96 -22.38
N ALA A 351 16.24 -21.50 -22.13
CA ALA A 351 17.38 -21.28 -23.02
C ALA A 351 17.08 -21.96 -24.39
N PRO A 352 16.91 -21.20 -25.48
CA PRO A 352 16.60 -21.77 -26.76
C PRO A 352 17.77 -22.67 -27.20
N LEU A 353 17.44 -23.85 -27.65
CA LEU A 353 18.30 -24.70 -28.49
C LEU A 353 18.60 -23.96 -29.82
N VAL A 354 19.43 -22.92 -29.76
CA VAL A 354 20.09 -22.35 -30.91
C VAL A 354 21.56 -22.73 -30.83
N LYS A 355 21.84 -23.96 -31.23
CA LYS A 355 23.16 -24.37 -31.71
C LYS A 355 22.96 -25.00 -33.07
N SER A 356 23.33 -24.30 -34.07
CA SER A 356 24.00 -24.63 -35.33
C SER A 356 23.57 -23.68 -36.43
#